data_30c1a93b1bfba45051b2060ba0f1fd9f
#
_entry.id   30c1a93b1bfba45051b2060ba0f1fd9f
#
_cell.length_a   1.000
_cell.length_b   1.000
_cell.length_c   1.000
_cell.angle_alpha   90.00
_cell.angle_beta   90.00
_cell.angle_gamma   90.00
#
_symmetry.space_group_name_H-M   'P 1'
#
loop_
_entity.id
_entity.type
_entity.pdbx_description
1 polymer ?
#
loop_
_entity_poly.entity_id
_entity_poly.type
_entity_poly.pdbx_seq_one_letter_code
_entity_poly.pdbx_strand_id
1 'polypeptide(L)'
;EDAVVGQGAEATSGSDVKVHYTGWLYQDGQQGAKFDSSKDRREPFEFSLGEGMVIPGWDEGVQGMKVGGKRTLIIPPELGYGAYGAGGVIPPHATLMFEVELLGTKAAPQVQMEDTVVGDGAEAVRGKRVTVHYTGWLYKDGEQGAKFDSSKDRNDPFVFTLGAGMVIRGWDVGVQGMKVGGKRTLIIPPELGYGARGAGGVIPPNATLKFDVELLAV
;
A
#
# COMPACT_ATOMS: atom_id res chain seq x y z
N GLU A 1 -15.12 -12.21 -14.79
CA GLU A 1 -14.65 -12.86 -16.02
C GLU A 1 -13.81 -11.88 -16.83
N ASP A 2 -12.63 -12.32 -17.29
CA ASP A 2 -11.76 -11.49 -18.12
C ASP A 2 -12.22 -11.52 -19.58
N ALA A 3 -12.67 -10.37 -20.08
CA ALA A 3 -12.94 -10.17 -21.50
C ALA A 3 -11.64 -9.96 -22.30
N VAL A 4 -10.65 -9.32 -21.67
CA VAL A 4 -9.29 -9.12 -22.21
C VAL A 4 -8.29 -9.29 -21.07
N VAL A 5 -7.30 -10.14 -21.24
CA VAL A 5 -6.16 -10.23 -20.31
C VAL A 5 -5.10 -9.21 -20.73
N GLY A 6 -4.80 -8.27 -19.83
CA GLY A 6 -3.77 -7.26 -20.06
C GLY A 6 -2.37 -7.84 -20.08
N GLN A 7 -1.41 -7.07 -20.64
CA GLN A 7 0.00 -7.45 -20.76
C GLN A 7 0.93 -6.63 -19.86
N GLY A 8 0.38 -5.56 -19.21
CA GLY A 8 1.15 -4.66 -18.36
C GLY A 8 1.27 -5.14 -16.92
N ALA A 9 1.65 -4.22 -16.03
CA ALA A 9 1.82 -4.48 -14.60
C ALA A 9 0.51 -4.97 -13.97
N GLU A 10 0.63 -5.85 -12.97
CA GLU A 10 -0.48 -6.44 -12.25
C GLU A 10 -0.93 -5.55 -11.07
N ALA A 11 -2.24 -5.38 -10.91
CA ALA A 11 -2.85 -4.70 -9.77
C ALA A 11 -2.86 -5.62 -8.54
N THR A 12 -2.13 -5.22 -7.50
CA THR A 12 -2.03 -5.93 -6.23
C THR A 12 -2.60 -5.10 -5.09
N SER A 13 -2.98 -5.72 -3.98
CA SER A 13 -3.45 -4.98 -2.79
C SER A 13 -2.44 -3.89 -2.38
N GLY A 14 -2.94 -2.70 -2.03
CA GLY A 14 -2.15 -1.50 -1.72
C GLY A 14 -1.63 -0.73 -2.94
N SER A 15 -1.83 -1.23 -4.17
CA SER A 15 -1.49 -0.49 -5.38
C SER A 15 -2.49 0.63 -5.65
N ASP A 16 -2.01 1.79 -6.08
CA ASP A 16 -2.87 2.79 -6.69
C ASP A 16 -3.22 2.33 -8.11
N VAL A 17 -4.50 2.26 -8.42
CA VAL A 17 -5.01 1.83 -9.71
C VAL A 17 -5.80 2.93 -10.39
N LYS A 18 -5.69 2.99 -11.71
CA LYS A 18 -6.42 3.91 -12.58
C LYS A 18 -7.25 3.08 -13.56
N VAL A 19 -8.57 3.30 -13.55
CA VAL A 19 -9.51 2.51 -14.34
C VAL A 19 -10.49 3.37 -15.12
N HIS A 20 -10.97 2.85 -16.25
CA HIS A 20 -12.28 3.19 -16.76
C HIS A 20 -13.28 2.11 -16.40
N TYR A 21 -14.51 2.53 -16.11
CA TYR A 21 -15.60 1.60 -15.83
C TYR A 21 -16.94 2.09 -16.38
N THR A 22 -17.86 1.14 -16.51
CA THR A 22 -19.28 1.39 -16.64
C THR A 22 -20.05 0.41 -15.76
N GLY A 23 -21.04 0.89 -15.01
CA GLY A 23 -21.84 0.12 -14.07
C GLY A 23 -23.32 0.07 -14.47
N TRP A 24 -23.90 -1.10 -14.35
CA TRP A 24 -25.32 -1.39 -14.62
C TRP A 24 -25.92 -2.17 -13.46
N LEU A 25 -27.23 -2.02 -13.28
CA LEU A 25 -28.00 -3.00 -12.52
C LEU A 25 -27.95 -4.35 -13.23
N TYR A 26 -27.90 -5.43 -12.47
CA TYR A 26 -27.88 -6.78 -13.03
C TYR A 26 -29.05 -7.57 -12.46
N GLN A 27 -29.93 -8.06 -13.32
CA GLN A 27 -31.16 -8.75 -12.91
C GLN A 27 -31.49 -9.89 -13.87
N ASP A 28 -31.88 -11.02 -13.32
CA ASP A 28 -32.30 -12.22 -14.08
C ASP A 28 -31.24 -12.69 -15.11
N GLY A 29 -29.96 -12.55 -14.76
CA GLY A 29 -28.88 -12.94 -15.65
C GLY A 29 -28.58 -11.90 -16.77
N GLN A 30 -29.20 -10.72 -16.74
CA GLN A 30 -29.11 -9.71 -17.80
C GLN A 30 -28.64 -8.35 -17.27
N GLN A 31 -27.95 -7.65 -18.14
CA GLN A 31 -27.59 -6.25 -17.94
C GLN A 31 -28.84 -5.37 -18.03
N GLY A 32 -29.06 -4.59 -16.98
CA GLY A 32 -30.17 -3.66 -16.87
C GLY A 32 -29.79 -2.20 -17.13
N ALA A 33 -30.40 -1.28 -16.37
CA ALA A 33 -30.16 0.14 -16.49
C ALA A 33 -28.72 0.51 -16.08
N LYS A 34 -28.08 1.33 -16.92
CA LYS A 34 -26.79 1.96 -16.57
C LYS A 34 -27.02 3.00 -15.47
N PHE A 35 -26.20 2.97 -14.41
CA PHE A 35 -26.28 3.94 -13.32
C PHE A 35 -25.06 4.85 -13.24
N ASP A 36 -23.88 4.42 -13.72
CA ASP A 36 -22.68 5.27 -13.70
C ASP A 36 -21.64 4.83 -14.74
N SER A 37 -20.81 5.78 -15.20
CA SER A 37 -19.68 5.52 -16.09
C SER A 37 -18.63 6.62 -16.02
N SER A 38 -17.38 6.24 -15.78
CA SER A 38 -16.23 7.14 -15.91
C SER A 38 -15.96 7.58 -17.36
N LYS A 39 -16.40 6.75 -18.33
CA LYS A 39 -16.25 7.06 -19.76
C LYS A 39 -17.15 8.20 -20.18
N ASP A 40 -18.37 8.31 -19.60
CA ASP A 40 -19.30 9.41 -19.86
C ASP A 40 -18.73 10.76 -19.39
N ARG A 41 -18.00 10.74 -18.26
CA ARG A 41 -17.29 11.90 -17.71
C ARG A 41 -15.96 12.19 -18.41
N ARG A 42 -15.46 11.27 -19.22
CA ARG A 42 -14.13 11.31 -19.84
C ARG A 42 -12.98 11.44 -18.82
N GLU A 43 -13.21 10.97 -17.61
CA GLU A 43 -12.27 11.05 -16.51
C GLU A 43 -12.10 9.67 -15.89
N PRO A 44 -10.90 9.08 -15.94
CA PRO A 44 -10.60 7.83 -15.26
C PRO A 44 -10.80 7.96 -13.75
N PHE A 45 -11.15 6.87 -13.11
CA PHE A 45 -11.27 6.76 -11.67
C PHE A 45 -10.00 6.18 -11.07
N GLU A 46 -9.50 6.79 -10.00
CA GLU A 46 -8.29 6.36 -9.30
C GLU A 46 -8.62 6.02 -7.84
N PHE A 47 -8.07 4.92 -7.34
CA PHE A 47 -8.21 4.49 -5.95
C PHE A 47 -7.08 3.55 -5.54
N SER A 48 -6.83 3.44 -4.21
CA SER A 48 -5.88 2.45 -3.66
C SER A 48 -6.61 1.13 -3.43
N LEU A 49 -6.17 0.09 -4.11
CA LEU A 49 -6.80 -1.24 -4.14
C LEU A 49 -6.63 -1.96 -2.80
N GLY A 50 -7.73 -2.52 -2.27
CA GLY A 50 -7.72 -3.27 -1.01
C GLY A 50 -7.70 -2.42 0.27
N GLU A 51 -7.87 -1.09 0.15
CA GLU A 51 -7.89 -0.15 1.29
C GLU A 51 -9.32 0.23 1.73
N GLY A 52 -10.34 -0.40 1.17
CA GLY A 52 -11.74 -0.12 1.48
C GLY A 52 -12.23 1.25 0.98
N MET A 53 -11.58 1.82 -0.02
CA MET A 53 -11.98 3.08 -0.65
C MET A 53 -13.15 2.90 -1.62
N VAL A 54 -13.42 1.69 -2.02
CA VAL A 54 -14.47 1.27 -2.94
C VAL A 54 -15.29 0.13 -2.33
N ILE A 55 -16.38 -0.27 -2.98
CA ILE A 55 -17.16 -1.44 -2.53
C ILE A 55 -16.28 -2.71 -2.53
N PRO A 56 -16.50 -3.65 -1.58
CA PRO A 56 -15.68 -4.85 -1.46
C PRO A 56 -15.53 -5.65 -2.76
N GLY A 57 -16.60 -5.73 -3.55
CA GLY A 57 -16.57 -6.42 -4.84
C GLY A 57 -15.60 -5.80 -5.87
N TRP A 58 -15.24 -4.53 -5.72
CA TRP A 58 -14.19 -3.90 -6.52
C TRP A 58 -12.80 -4.21 -5.98
N ASP A 59 -12.60 -4.12 -4.65
CA ASP A 59 -11.32 -4.46 -4.04
C ASP A 59 -10.91 -5.90 -4.34
N GLU A 60 -11.87 -6.83 -4.33
CA GLU A 60 -11.63 -8.22 -4.70
C GLU A 60 -11.53 -8.41 -6.22
N GLY A 61 -12.44 -7.77 -6.97
CA GLY A 61 -12.60 -8.02 -8.39
C GLY A 61 -11.53 -7.41 -9.29
N VAL A 62 -10.91 -6.29 -8.89
CA VAL A 62 -9.84 -5.62 -9.66
C VAL A 62 -8.47 -6.23 -9.36
N GLN A 63 -8.32 -6.87 -8.20
CA GLN A 63 -7.08 -7.55 -7.85
C GLN A 63 -6.70 -8.61 -8.91
N GLY A 64 -5.40 -8.65 -9.26
CA GLY A 64 -4.88 -9.57 -10.28
C GLY A 64 -5.15 -9.15 -11.73
N MET A 65 -5.86 -8.05 -11.99
CA MET A 65 -5.94 -7.49 -13.34
C MET A 65 -4.57 -6.96 -13.78
N LYS A 66 -4.28 -7.06 -15.06
CA LYS A 66 -3.09 -6.46 -15.66
C LYS A 66 -3.45 -5.25 -16.50
N VAL A 67 -2.59 -4.25 -16.52
CA VAL A 67 -2.78 -3.02 -17.31
C VAL A 67 -3.06 -3.38 -18.78
N GLY A 68 -4.09 -2.74 -19.35
CA GLY A 68 -4.66 -3.04 -20.65
C GLY A 68 -5.74 -4.14 -20.63
N GLY A 69 -5.98 -4.76 -19.47
CA GLY A 69 -7.03 -5.76 -19.28
C GLY A 69 -8.42 -5.17 -19.13
N LYS A 70 -9.43 -5.97 -19.49
CA LYS A 70 -10.85 -5.67 -19.29
C LYS A 70 -11.53 -6.84 -18.60
N ARG A 71 -12.26 -6.53 -17.54
CA ARG A 71 -12.94 -7.53 -16.71
C ARG A 71 -14.39 -7.14 -16.46
N THR A 72 -15.27 -8.12 -16.56
CA THR A 72 -16.65 -8.00 -16.11
C THR A 72 -16.76 -8.52 -14.68
N LEU A 73 -17.29 -7.68 -13.78
CA LEU A 73 -17.56 -8.02 -12.39
C LEU A 73 -19.07 -8.10 -12.19
N ILE A 74 -19.56 -9.24 -11.65
CA ILE A 74 -20.93 -9.38 -11.15
C ILE A 74 -20.82 -9.36 -9.63
N ILE A 75 -21.38 -8.34 -9.01
CA ILE A 75 -21.20 -8.04 -7.58
C ILE A 75 -22.54 -8.20 -6.87
N PRO A 76 -22.68 -9.20 -5.99
CA PRO A 76 -23.88 -9.37 -5.20
C PRO A 76 -24.04 -8.23 -4.19
N PRO A 77 -25.24 -8.01 -3.63
CA PRO A 77 -25.52 -6.89 -2.73
C PRO A 77 -24.57 -6.80 -1.55
N GLU A 78 -24.15 -7.93 -0.98
CA GLU A 78 -23.28 -8.01 0.20
C GLU A 78 -21.88 -7.44 -0.04
N LEU A 79 -21.41 -7.50 -1.29
CA LEU A 79 -20.13 -6.93 -1.73
C LEU A 79 -20.32 -5.59 -2.46
N GLY A 80 -21.56 -5.10 -2.54
CA GLY A 80 -21.96 -3.85 -3.16
C GLY A 80 -22.51 -2.86 -2.13
N TYR A 81 -23.75 -2.39 -2.38
CA TYR A 81 -24.40 -1.36 -1.55
C TYR A 81 -25.47 -1.92 -0.59
N GLY A 82 -25.56 -3.24 -0.47
CA GLY A 82 -26.37 -3.93 0.53
C GLY A 82 -27.85 -3.58 0.54
N ALA A 83 -28.41 -3.55 1.74
CA ALA A 83 -29.84 -3.30 1.99
C ALA A 83 -30.27 -1.83 1.78
N TYR A 84 -29.31 -0.90 1.61
CA TYR A 84 -29.63 0.52 1.52
C TYR A 84 -29.60 1.03 0.08
N GLY A 85 -28.92 0.33 -0.84
CA GLY A 85 -28.66 0.87 -2.17
C GLY A 85 -27.79 2.12 -2.14
N ALA A 86 -27.76 2.88 -3.22
CA ALA A 86 -26.96 4.11 -3.30
C ALA A 86 -27.55 5.14 -4.27
N GLY A 87 -27.43 6.43 -3.89
CA GLY A 87 -27.65 7.59 -4.74
C GLY A 87 -29.05 7.69 -5.38
N GLY A 88 -30.04 6.95 -4.90
CA GLY A 88 -31.38 6.90 -5.49
C GLY A 88 -31.44 6.19 -6.87
N VAL A 89 -30.30 5.73 -7.39
CA VAL A 89 -30.21 5.04 -8.70
C VAL A 89 -29.87 3.55 -8.55
N ILE A 90 -29.33 3.14 -7.43
CA ILE A 90 -29.08 1.74 -7.07
C ILE A 90 -30.08 1.33 -5.99
N PRO A 91 -31.04 0.44 -6.30
CA PRO A 91 -32.03 0.00 -5.32
C PRO A 91 -31.41 -0.84 -4.17
N PRO A 92 -32.12 -0.98 -3.05
CA PRO A 92 -31.78 -1.98 -2.04
C PRO A 92 -31.63 -3.38 -2.63
N HIS A 93 -30.67 -4.14 -2.13
CA HIS A 93 -30.39 -5.52 -2.54
C HIS A 93 -30.10 -5.70 -4.04
N ALA A 94 -29.61 -4.69 -4.72
CA ALA A 94 -29.27 -4.78 -6.13
C ALA A 94 -27.97 -5.56 -6.35
N THR A 95 -28.01 -6.52 -7.27
CA THR A 95 -26.79 -7.06 -7.88
C THR A 95 -26.33 -6.09 -8.96
N LEU A 96 -25.02 -5.87 -9.03
CA LEU A 96 -24.39 -4.90 -9.93
C LEU A 96 -23.52 -5.62 -10.95
N MET A 97 -23.48 -5.08 -12.16
CA MET A 97 -22.55 -5.49 -13.18
C MET A 97 -21.63 -4.30 -13.50
N PHE A 98 -20.33 -4.53 -13.54
CA PHE A 98 -19.36 -3.54 -14.00
C PHE A 98 -18.50 -4.12 -15.10
N GLU A 99 -18.26 -3.35 -16.14
CA GLU A 99 -17.12 -3.53 -17.02
C GLU A 99 -16.01 -2.59 -16.57
N VAL A 100 -14.87 -3.16 -16.21
CA VAL A 100 -13.70 -2.42 -15.72
C VAL A 100 -12.55 -2.61 -16.68
N GLU A 101 -11.89 -1.53 -17.08
CA GLU A 101 -10.68 -1.50 -17.88
C GLU A 101 -9.54 -0.90 -17.05
N LEU A 102 -8.48 -1.67 -16.79
CA LEU A 102 -7.32 -1.20 -16.03
C LEU A 102 -6.37 -0.45 -16.94
N LEU A 103 -6.25 0.87 -16.73
CA LEU A 103 -5.43 1.78 -17.52
C LEU A 103 -4.00 1.90 -16.99
N GLY A 104 -3.83 1.78 -15.67
CA GLY A 104 -2.54 1.91 -15.01
C GLY A 104 -2.58 1.38 -13.59
N THR A 105 -1.41 0.97 -13.08
CA THR A 105 -1.22 0.66 -11.66
C THR A 105 0.16 1.13 -11.21
N LYS A 106 0.23 1.65 -9.98
CA LYS A 106 1.47 1.97 -9.28
C LYS A 106 1.52 1.07 -8.05
N ALA A 107 2.53 0.22 -7.97
CA ALA A 107 2.70 -0.68 -6.83
C ALA A 107 2.76 0.09 -5.50
N ALA A 108 2.22 -0.51 -4.45
CA ALA A 108 2.38 0.00 -3.10
C ALA A 108 3.85 0.21 -2.78
N PRO A 109 4.21 1.33 -2.12
CA PRO A 109 5.58 1.52 -1.66
C PRO A 109 5.92 0.44 -0.63
N GLN A 110 7.07 -0.20 -0.79
CA GLN A 110 7.53 -1.28 0.08
C GLN A 110 8.90 -0.96 0.66
N VAL A 111 9.12 -1.35 1.92
CA VAL A 111 10.45 -1.36 2.53
C VAL A 111 11.20 -2.59 2.04
N GLN A 112 12.39 -2.38 1.46
CA GLN A 112 13.30 -3.49 1.21
C GLN A 112 14.05 -3.79 2.52
N MET A 113 14.12 -5.06 2.90
CA MET A 113 14.70 -5.51 4.17
C MET A 113 15.70 -6.62 3.91
N GLU A 114 16.86 -6.51 4.55
CA GLU A 114 17.90 -7.53 4.52
C GLU A 114 18.44 -7.78 5.93
N ASP A 115 18.24 -8.99 6.45
CA ASP A 115 18.83 -9.39 7.73
C ASP A 115 20.30 -9.71 7.53
N THR A 116 21.19 -8.84 8.01
CA THR A 116 22.63 -9.08 8.00
C THR A 116 23.08 -9.95 9.17
N VAL A 117 22.31 -9.94 10.27
CA VAL A 117 22.42 -10.85 11.40
C VAL A 117 21.02 -11.21 11.88
N VAL A 118 20.71 -12.48 11.98
CA VAL A 118 19.48 -12.96 12.61
C VAL A 118 19.72 -13.11 14.11
N GLY A 119 18.99 -12.35 14.92
CA GLY A 119 19.05 -12.48 16.39
C GLY A 119 18.36 -13.75 16.89
N ASP A 120 18.64 -14.12 18.12
CA ASP A 120 18.07 -15.30 18.80
C ASP A 120 17.22 -14.93 20.04
N GLY A 121 17.15 -13.64 20.38
CA GLY A 121 16.36 -13.15 21.51
C GLY A 121 14.87 -12.92 21.20
N ALA A 122 14.20 -12.14 22.06
CA ALA A 122 12.78 -11.81 21.91
C ALA A 122 12.48 -11.12 20.59
N GLU A 123 11.30 -11.40 20.02
CA GLU A 123 10.87 -10.84 18.75
C GLU A 123 10.16 -9.50 18.92
N ALA A 124 10.49 -8.54 18.07
CA ALA A 124 9.84 -7.24 17.98
C ALA A 124 8.47 -7.39 17.33
N VAL A 125 7.41 -7.27 18.12
CA VAL A 125 6.03 -7.34 17.68
C VAL A 125 5.31 -6.01 17.93
N ARG A 126 4.30 -5.72 17.13
CA ARG A 126 3.49 -4.49 17.25
C ARG A 126 2.99 -4.28 18.67
N GLY A 127 3.07 -3.05 19.17
CA GLY A 127 2.67 -2.64 20.51
C GLY A 127 3.75 -2.82 21.57
N LYS A 128 4.87 -3.47 21.27
CA LYS A 128 6.00 -3.58 22.19
C LYS A 128 6.92 -2.37 22.11
N ARG A 129 7.50 -2.04 23.25
CA ARG A 129 8.56 -1.04 23.35
C ARG A 129 9.88 -1.68 22.93
N VAL A 130 10.53 -1.12 21.92
CA VAL A 130 11.78 -1.63 21.37
C VAL A 130 12.92 -0.63 21.59
N THR A 131 14.11 -1.15 21.79
CA THR A 131 15.35 -0.36 21.92
C THR A 131 16.29 -0.75 20.79
N VAL A 132 16.76 0.23 20.03
CA VAL A 132 17.61 -0.01 18.86
C VAL A 132 18.82 0.91 18.85
N HIS A 133 19.92 0.43 18.25
CA HIS A 133 20.90 1.30 17.63
C HIS A 133 20.64 1.38 16.14
N TYR A 134 20.87 2.56 15.54
CA TYR A 134 20.75 2.75 14.11
C TYR A 134 21.79 3.73 13.56
N THR A 135 21.99 3.66 12.25
CA THR A 135 22.61 4.70 11.44
C THR A 135 21.80 4.88 10.18
N GLY A 136 21.56 6.13 9.78
CA GLY A 136 20.76 6.51 8.62
C GLY A 136 21.55 7.30 7.59
N TRP A 137 21.35 6.95 6.31
CA TRP A 137 21.94 7.60 5.14
C TRP A 137 20.88 7.92 4.10
N LEU A 138 21.16 8.95 3.31
CA LEU A 138 20.49 9.11 2.02
C LEU A 138 20.84 7.92 1.12
N TYR A 139 19.90 7.49 0.28
CA TYR A 139 20.10 6.38 -0.65
C TYR A 139 19.62 6.78 -2.03
N LYS A 140 20.48 6.63 -3.05
CA LYS A 140 20.16 7.02 -4.41
C LYS A 140 20.86 6.10 -5.41
N ASP A 141 20.13 5.69 -6.44
CA ASP A 141 20.65 4.91 -7.58
C ASP A 141 21.36 3.60 -7.16
N GLY A 142 20.91 2.99 -6.06
CA GLY A 142 21.52 1.76 -5.52
C GLY A 142 22.71 2.02 -4.58
N GLU A 143 23.07 3.29 -4.33
CA GLU A 143 24.25 3.65 -3.56
C GLU A 143 23.90 4.40 -2.26
N GLN A 144 24.70 4.13 -1.23
CA GLN A 144 24.65 4.84 0.04
C GLN A 144 25.30 6.21 -0.10
N GLY A 145 24.56 7.25 0.26
CA GLY A 145 25.02 8.63 0.23
C GLY A 145 25.43 9.18 1.58
N ALA A 146 25.15 10.45 1.82
CA ALA A 146 25.50 11.14 3.06
C ALA A 146 24.77 10.56 4.28
N LYS A 147 25.51 10.34 5.37
CA LYS A 147 24.95 10.01 6.68
C LYS A 147 24.23 11.26 7.23
N PHE A 148 23.00 11.09 7.71
CA PHE A 148 22.23 12.18 8.29
C PHE A 148 21.98 12.04 9.78
N ASP A 149 21.99 10.79 10.31
CA ASP A 149 21.81 10.57 11.75
C ASP A 149 22.37 9.22 12.19
N SER A 150 22.78 9.11 13.48
CA SER A 150 23.18 7.85 14.10
C SER A 150 23.07 7.93 15.62
N SER A 151 22.35 6.97 16.19
CA SER A 151 22.32 6.76 17.64
C SER A 151 23.66 6.26 18.19
N LYS A 152 24.45 5.59 17.36
CA LYS A 152 25.80 5.09 17.75
C LYS A 152 26.79 6.25 17.95
N ASP A 153 26.70 7.30 17.13
CA ASP A 153 27.55 8.49 17.25
C ASP A 153 27.32 9.23 18.58
N ARG A 154 26.08 9.17 19.10
CA ARG A 154 25.70 9.75 20.40
C ARG A 154 25.88 8.81 21.57
N ASN A 155 26.16 7.53 21.31
CA ASN A 155 26.14 6.44 22.29
C ASN A 155 24.83 6.41 23.10
N ASP A 156 23.70 6.69 22.44
CA ASP A 156 22.37 6.80 23.04
C ASP A 156 21.36 5.98 22.23
N PRO A 157 21.01 4.77 22.68
CA PRO A 157 20.03 3.93 21.99
C PRO A 157 18.67 4.62 21.88
N PHE A 158 18.01 4.43 20.76
CA PHE A 158 16.69 4.97 20.51
C PHE A 158 15.59 4.00 20.94
N VAL A 159 14.58 4.53 21.64
CA VAL A 159 13.48 3.75 22.19
C VAL A 159 12.17 4.24 21.65
N PHE A 160 11.31 3.33 21.13
CA PHE A 160 9.97 3.66 20.65
C PHE A 160 9.02 2.47 20.80
N THR A 161 7.70 2.73 20.70
CA THR A 161 6.69 1.67 20.67
C THR A 161 6.40 1.30 19.22
N LEU A 162 6.67 0.05 18.85
CA LEU A 162 6.54 -0.45 17.49
C LEU A 162 5.08 -0.44 17.01
N GLY A 163 4.83 0.11 15.83
CA GLY A 163 3.51 0.19 15.23
C GLY A 163 2.58 1.26 15.83
N ALA A 164 3.11 2.15 16.68
CA ALA A 164 2.34 3.24 17.31
C ALA A 164 2.41 4.55 16.51
N GLY A 165 3.05 4.59 15.35
CA GLY A 165 3.23 5.80 14.54
C GLY A 165 4.15 6.84 15.19
N MET A 166 5.01 6.43 16.10
CA MET A 166 6.01 7.30 16.75
C MET A 166 7.23 7.55 15.85
N VAL A 167 7.39 6.74 14.82
CA VAL A 167 8.49 6.76 13.85
C VAL A 167 7.91 6.76 12.42
N ILE A 168 8.75 6.94 11.40
CA ILE A 168 8.32 6.81 10.01
C ILE A 168 7.75 5.41 9.74
N ARG A 169 6.75 5.31 8.86
CA ARG A 169 6.08 4.03 8.55
C ARG A 169 7.06 2.93 8.15
N GLY A 170 8.12 3.29 7.42
CA GLY A 170 9.17 2.35 7.03
C GLY A 170 9.85 1.67 8.22
N TRP A 171 9.96 2.32 9.37
CA TRP A 171 10.49 1.72 10.59
C TRP A 171 9.46 0.82 11.30
N ASP A 172 8.21 1.27 11.41
CA ASP A 172 7.14 0.45 11.99
C ASP A 172 6.94 -0.87 11.25
N VAL A 173 7.14 -0.86 9.92
CA VAL A 173 7.12 -2.07 9.08
C VAL A 173 8.46 -2.82 9.16
N GLY A 174 9.58 -2.10 9.01
CA GLY A 174 10.91 -2.69 8.82
C GLY A 174 11.52 -3.34 10.06
N VAL A 175 11.18 -2.86 11.27
CA VAL A 175 11.70 -3.41 12.54
C VAL A 175 10.85 -4.59 13.03
N GLN A 176 9.60 -4.70 12.58
CA GLN A 176 8.74 -5.81 12.96
C GLN A 176 9.35 -7.14 12.55
N GLY A 177 9.27 -8.13 13.44
CA GLY A 177 9.81 -9.48 13.24
C GLY A 177 11.33 -9.61 13.46
N MET A 178 12.06 -8.50 13.72
CA MET A 178 13.44 -8.61 14.17
C MET A 178 13.52 -9.31 15.55
N LYS A 179 14.59 -10.05 15.81
CA LYS A 179 14.87 -10.62 17.13
C LYS A 179 16.03 -9.88 17.79
N VAL A 180 15.99 -9.77 19.10
CA VAL A 180 17.08 -9.14 19.88
C VAL A 180 18.42 -9.77 19.52
N GLY A 181 19.44 -8.93 19.33
CA GLY A 181 20.75 -9.28 18.79
C GLY A 181 20.83 -9.26 17.26
N GLY A 182 19.71 -9.12 16.58
CA GLY A 182 19.64 -9.05 15.12
C GLY A 182 20.06 -7.69 14.57
N LYS A 183 20.51 -7.71 13.30
CA LYS A 183 20.84 -6.50 12.51
C LYS A 183 20.15 -6.58 11.16
N ARG A 184 19.51 -5.50 10.76
CA ARG A 184 18.76 -5.41 9.51
C ARG A 184 19.07 -4.10 8.79
N THR A 185 19.29 -4.19 7.49
CA THR A 185 19.31 -3.05 6.59
C THR A 185 17.90 -2.81 6.06
N LEU A 186 17.45 -1.57 6.11
CA LEU A 186 16.17 -1.10 5.57
C LEU A 186 16.43 -0.10 4.46
N ILE A 187 15.82 -0.30 3.27
CA ILE A 187 15.72 0.72 2.24
C ILE A 187 14.27 1.18 2.20
N ILE A 188 14.05 2.44 2.55
CA ILE A 188 12.73 3.02 2.78
C ILE A 188 12.43 4.05 1.70
N PRO A 189 11.41 3.82 0.84
CA PRO A 189 11.01 4.80 -0.16
C PRO A 189 10.40 6.05 0.49
N PRO A 190 10.36 7.19 -0.21
CA PRO A 190 9.90 8.47 0.33
C PRO A 190 8.52 8.41 0.99
N GLU A 191 7.58 7.67 0.40
CA GLU A 191 6.19 7.54 0.86
C GLU A 191 6.06 6.88 2.24
N LEU A 192 7.04 6.04 2.59
CA LEU A 192 7.15 5.39 3.91
C LEU A 192 8.18 6.08 4.82
N GLY A 193 8.84 7.13 4.32
CA GLY A 193 9.80 7.97 5.02
C GLY A 193 9.25 9.36 5.33
N TYR A 194 9.94 10.40 4.84
CA TYR A 194 9.59 11.81 5.08
C TYR A 194 8.89 12.49 3.89
N GLY A 195 8.57 11.74 2.83
CA GLY A 195 7.78 12.19 1.69
C GLY A 195 8.30 13.44 1.00
N ALA A 196 7.36 14.22 0.45
CA ALA A 196 7.65 15.46 -0.30
C ALA A 196 8.17 16.61 0.58
N ARG A 197 8.13 16.51 1.92
CA ARG A 197 8.61 17.55 2.83
C ARG A 197 10.08 17.40 3.20
N GLY A 198 10.62 16.17 3.19
CA GLY A 198 11.91 15.88 3.78
C GLY A 198 11.92 16.13 5.28
N ALA A 199 13.10 16.24 5.91
CA ALA A 199 13.22 16.49 7.34
C ALA A 199 14.53 17.20 7.72
N GLY A 200 14.42 18.12 8.70
CA GLY A 200 15.55 18.71 9.42
C GLY A 200 16.59 19.46 8.56
N GLY A 201 16.28 19.79 7.32
CA GLY A 201 17.22 20.40 6.39
C GLY A 201 18.34 19.46 5.89
N VAL A 202 18.39 18.22 6.41
CA VAL A 202 19.40 17.19 6.05
C VAL A 202 18.83 16.07 5.19
N ILE A 203 17.51 15.86 5.23
CA ILE A 203 16.81 14.90 4.38
C ILE A 203 16.01 15.69 3.34
N PRO A 204 16.41 15.62 2.04
CA PRO A 204 15.70 16.35 0.98
C PRO A 204 14.27 15.82 0.75
N PRO A 205 13.41 16.61 0.08
CA PRO A 205 12.15 16.11 -0.45
C PRO A 205 12.32 14.86 -1.32
N ASN A 206 11.40 13.91 -1.16
CA ASN A 206 11.35 12.66 -1.92
C ASN A 206 12.63 11.80 -1.85
N ALA A 207 13.35 11.87 -0.71
CA ALA A 207 14.54 11.06 -0.51
C ALA A 207 14.18 9.61 -0.14
N THR A 208 14.81 8.65 -0.81
CA THR A 208 14.91 7.27 -0.33
C THR A 208 15.98 7.21 0.76
N LEU A 209 15.72 6.47 1.81
CA LEU A 209 16.57 6.36 2.98
C LEU A 209 17.10 4.94 3.15
N LYS A 210 18.35 4.82 3.59
CA LYS A 210 18.93 3.58 4.05
C LYS A 210 19.15 3.67 5.56
N PHE A 211 18.78 2.62 6.29
CA PHE A 211 19.11 2.47 7.70
C PHE A 211 19.73 1.10 7.97
N ASP A 212 20.78 1.08 8.76
CA ASP A 212 21.23 -0.12 9.42
C ASP A 212 20.74 -0.07 10.87
N VAL A 213 19.93 -1.05 11.26
CA VAL A 213 19.25 -1.12 12.55
C VAL A 213 19.74 -2.37 13.30
N GLU A 214 20.06 -2.20 14.58
CA GLU A 214 20.42 -3.27 15.51
C GLU A 214 19.41 -3.29 16.66
N LEU A 215 18.70 -4.40 16.86
CA LEU A 215 17.71 -4.54 17.93
C LEU A 215 18.39 -5.00 19.22
N LEU A 216 18.30 -4.15 20.25
CA LEU A 216 18.98 -4.37 21.54
C LEU A 216 18.03 -4.98 22.59
N ALA A 217 16.76 -4.57 22.61
CA ALA A 217 15.76 -5.04 23.58
C ALA A 217 14.32 -4.90 23.04
N VAL A 218 13.42 -5.71 23.62
CA VAL A 218 11.96 -5.70 23.40
C VAL A 218 11.24 -5.70 24.74
#